data_11757dad88cd23f1c5f8e56bfa9f5939
#
_entry.id   11757dad88cd23f1c5f8e56bfa9f5939
#
_cell.length_a   1.000
_cell.length_b   1.000
_cell.length_c   1.000
_cell.angle_alpha   90.00
_cell.angle_beta   90.00
_cell.angle_gamma   90.00
#
_symmetry.space_group_name_H-M   'P 1'
#
loop_
_entity.id
_entity.type
_entity.pdbx_description
1 polymer ?
#
loop_
_entity_poly.entity_id
_entity_poly.type
_entity_poly.pdbx_seq_one_letter_code
_entity_poly.pdbx_strand_id
1 'polypeptide(L)'
;SALVEILGSVGTVEQLISHPAGSVVTLCANRPSAEWYFADGFTGADSIEQIVLTNPFSDATVVDISFVTSETERTPANLQGFVIPPQSVITLSMDEQGARNEPVLAVSVRASSGMLIAGRSQHYLGQGRLGYSMSLGASALSTQWSFPDGEKVDGNSEQLVIYNPTKIDRSLSVVFINGSDSANSLEPAVVTAPAGRVTLLNTANIPGLPAGYYGIVISTNDLVDEGGVVVEQVVNRRIGNSVGTSVLLGAPTGAASTVWSAPSGVSAGLADSLVVLNATPVEGFVTVSQVGPAGTVALSGLESIPVPASGVVVVAVPAGLPQSEIVIQSTVQVVVQRLLSRGNDLVGRAAVLALPHLPSPDVGK
;
A
#
# COMPACT_ATOMS: atom_id res chain seq x y z
N SER A 1 9.76 15.62 9.87
CA SER A 1 9.86 14.17 10.10
C SER A 1 10.26 13.88 11.54
N ALA A 2 9.97 12.67 11.99
CA ALA A 2 10.38 12.16 13.30
C ALA A 2 11.16 10.85 13.09
N LEU A 3 12.18 10.64 13.92
CA LEU A 3 12.87 9.37 14.06
C LEU A 3 12.41 8.73 15.37
N VAL A 4 11.91 7.49 15.27
CA VAL A 4 11.49 6.72 16.44
C VAL A 4 12.44 5.54 16.60
N GLU A 5 13.07 5.45 17.76
CA GLU A 5 13.94 4.34 18.13
C GLU A 5 13.27 3.48 19.19
N ILE A 6 13.15 2.18 18.91
CA ILE A 6 12.58 1.21 19.86
C ILE A 6 13.73 0.48 20.53
N LEU A 7 13.86 0.70 21.85
CA LEU A 7 14.94 0.11 22.66
C LEU A 7 14.43 -1.13 23.39
N GLY A 8 15.10 -2.26 23.20
CA GLY A 8 14.99 -3.46 24.05
C GLY A 8 13.82 -4.40 23.78
N SER A 9 12.92 -4.13 22.84
CA SER A 9 11.83 -5.04 22.46
C SER A 9 11.38 -4.80 21.01
N VAL A 10 10.52 -5.68 20.52
CA VAL A 10 9.84 -5.52 19.25
C VAL A 10 8.63 -4.61 19.45
N GLY A 11 8.32 -3.75 18.51
CA GLY A 11 7.15 -2.86 18.55
C GLY A 11 6.78 -2.37 17.15
N THR A 12 5.56 -1.86 17.03
CA THR A 12 5.04 -1.31 15.78
C THR A 12 4.90 0.20 15.88
N VAL A 13 5.25 0.91 14.82
CA VAL A 13 5.08 2.35 14.71
C VAL A 13 4.33 2.67 13.43
N GLU A 14 3.22 3.38 13.57
CA GLU A 14 2.45 3.96 12.47
C GLU A 14 2.34 5.47 12.65
N GLN A 15 2.15 6.17 11.56
CA GLN A 15 1.81 7.57 11.55
C GLN A 15 0.29 7.72 11.31
N LEU A 16 -0.42 8.27 12.28
CA LEU A 16 -1.82 8.67 12.15
C LEU A 16 -1.89 10.17 11.94
N ILE A 17 -2.53 10.60 10.85
CA ILE A 17 -2.69 12.02 10.50
C ILE A 17 -4.17 12.34 10.50
N SER A 18 -4.56 13.36 11.26
CA SER A 18 -5.89 13.92 11.21
C SER A 18 -5.94 15.05 10.18
N HIS A 19 -6.79 14.90 9.17
CA HIS A 19 -6.97 15.88 8.10
C HIS A 19 -8.46 16.14 7.88
N PRO A 20 -8.89 17.38 7.54
CA PRO A 20 -10.31 17.67 7.27
C PRO A 20 -10.95 16.80 6.19
N ALA A 21 -10.16 16.39 5.18
CA ALA A 21 -10.60 15.48 4.11
C ALA A 21 -10.52 13.99 4.49
N GLY A 22 -10.27 13.65 5.76
CA GLY A 22 -10.24 12.30 6.30
C GLY A 22 -8.91 11.94 6.98
N SER A 23 -9.02 11.25 8.11
CA SER A 23 -7.85 10.68 8.79
C SER A 23 -7.16 9.64 7.93
N VAL A 24 -5.84 9.58 8.02
CA VAL A 24 -4.98 8.68 7.26
C VAL A 24 -4.04 7.97 8.21
N VAL A 25 -3.79 6.70 7.93
CA VAL A 25 -2.73 5.92 8.57
C VAL A 25 -1.71 5.49 7.52
N THR A 26 -0.44 5.55 7.89
CA THR A 26 0.65 5.05 7.04
C THR A 26 1.76 4.44 7.89
N LEU A 27 2.48 3.47 7.32
CA LEU A 27 3.66 2.91 7.95
C LEU A 27 4.78 3.93 8.02
N CYS A 28 5.61 3.82 9.05
CA CYS A 28 6.92 4.45 9.07
C CYS A 28 7.92 3.59 8.28
N ALA A 29 8.84 4.23 7.57
CA ALA A 29 9.92 3.51 6.93
C ALA A 29 10.84 2.89 8.00
N ASN A 30 11.10 1.60 7.88
CA ASN A 30 11.99 0.87 8.78
C ASN A 30 13.45 0.89 8.31
N ARG A 31 13.69 1.33 7.09
CA ARG A 31 15.03 1.48 6.50
C ARG A 31 15.02 2.53 5.38
N PRO A 32 16.11 3.26 5.19
CA PRO A 32 16.32 4.10 4.01
C PRO A 32 16.64 3.24 2.79
N SER A 33 16.44 3.81 1.60
CA SER A 33 16.79 3.20 0.32
C SER A 33 17.43 4.21 -0.62
N ALA A 34 18.19 3.71 -1.60
CA ALA A 34 18.67 4.49 -2.73
C ALA A 34 17.60 4.67 -3.82
N GLU A 35 16.54 3.88 -3.80
CA GLU A 35 15.49 3.94 -4.81
C GLU A 35 14.11 3.96 -4.14
N TRP A 36 13.21 4.78 -4.72
CA TRP A 36 11.82 4.87 -4.31
C TRP A 36 10.93 5.08 -5.53
N TYR A 37 9.79 4.38 -5.55
CA TYR A 37 8.86 4.41 -6.66
C TYR A 37 7.43 4.59 -6.16
N PHE A 38 6.64 5.39 -6.89
CA PHE A 38 5.22 5.61 -6.69
C PHE A 38 4.53 5.34 -8.02
N ALA A 39 3.54 4.46 -8.04
CA ALA A 39 2.85 4.10 -9.28
C ALA A 39 1.64 5.01 -9.54
N ASP A 40 0.85 5.33 -8.49
CA ASP A 40 -0.30 6.22 -8.58
C ASP A 40 0.06 7.61 -8.07
N GLY A 41 -0.28 8.61 -8.84
CA GLY A 41 -0.28 10.02 -8.49
C GLY A 41 -1.33 10.73 -9.32
N PHE A 42 -1.83 11.86 -8.83
CA PHE A 42 -2.96 12.52 -9.44
C PHE A 42 -2.93 14.03 -9.16
N THR A 43 -2.87 14.81 -10.23
CA THR A 43 -2.93 16.29 -10.16
C THR A 43 -4.12 16.87 -10.93
N GLY A 44 -5.07 16.00 -11.33
CA GLY A 44 -6.31 16.43 -11.99
C GLY A 44 -7.24 17.17 -11.04
N ALA A 45 -8.06 18.09 -11.57
CA ALA A 45 -9.03 18.90 -10.82
C ALA A 45 -8.41 19.62 -9.62
N ASP A 46 -7.27 20.26 -9.82
CA ASP A 46 -6.51 21.00 -8.79
C ASP A 46 -6.06 20.14 -7.60
N SER A 47 -6.06 18.81 -7.76
CA SER A 47 -5.55 17.89 -6.75
C SER A 47 -4.05 18.09 -6.54
N ILE A 48 -3.61 17.93 -5.30
CA ILE A 48 -2.25 18.25 -4.88
C ILE A 48 -1.50 16.95 -4.60
N GLU A 49 -0.43 16.70 -5.34
CA GLU A 49 0.52 15.64 -5.07
C GLU A 49 1.85 16.21 -4.64
N GLN A 50 2.36 15.71 -3.52
CA GLN A 50 3.65 16.11 -2.99
C GLN A 50 4.50 14.88 -2.70
N ILE A 51 5.74 14.91 -3.20
CA ILE A 51 6.76 13.92 -2.84
C ILE A 51 7.59 14.50 -1.70
N VAL A 52 7.65 13.76 -0.60
CA VAL A 52 8.36 14.16 0.64
C VAL A 52 9.64 13.34 0.73
N LEU A 53 10.77 14.02 0.60
CA LEU A 53 12.11 13.44 0.64
C LEU A 53 12.73 13.74 2.01
N THR A 54 13.13 12.70 2.73
CA THR A 54 13.74 12.81 4.05
C THR A 54 15.15 12.23 4.02
N ASN A 55 16.14 13.06 4.33
CA ASN A 55 17.50 12.62 4.58
C ASN A 55 17.77 12.63 6.09
N PRO A 56 17.80 11.45 6.76
CA PRO A 56 18.06 11.37 8.18
C PRO A 56 19.57 11.41 8.56
N PHE A 57 20.46 11.39 7.56
CA PHE A 57 21.91 11.26 7.76
C PHE A 57 22.61 12.60 7.92
N SER A 58 23.86 12.55 8.42
CA SER A 58 24.75 13.71 8.57
C SER A 58 25.37 14.21 7.26
N ASP A 59 25.29 13.39 6.20
CA ASP A 59 25.80 13.73 4.87
C ASP A 59 24.65 14.06 3.92
N ALA A 60 24.92 14.88 2.91
CA ALA A 60 23.94 15.18 1.88
C ALA A 60 23.65 13.96 1.00
N THR A 61 22.40 13.82 0.57
CA THR A 61 21.99 12.82 -0.43
C THR A 61 21.75 13.53 -1.75
N VAL A 62 22.21 12.94 -2.85
CA VAL A 62 22.00 13.47 -4.21
C VAL A 62 21.10 12.50 -4.96
N VAL A 63 20.00 13.01 -5.56
CA VAL A 63 19.00 12.20 -6.24
C VAL A 63 18.70 12.70 -7.63
N ASP A 64 18.30 11.77 -8.50
CA ASP A 64 17.65 12.04 -9.77
C ASP A 64 16.17 11.66 -9.64
N ILE A 65 15.29 12.57 -10.03
CA ILE A 65 13.85 12.36 -9.95
C ILE A 65 13.28 12.46 -11.35
N SER A 66 12.57 11.43 -11.77
CA SER A 66 11.79 11.41 -13.01
C SER A 66 10.34 11.04 -12.72
N PHE A 67 9.44 11.39 -13.63
CA PHE A 67 8.05 11.02 -13.51
C PHE A 67 7.44 10.68 -14.88
N VAL A 68 6.42 9.84 -14.86
CA VAL A 68 5.71 9.35 -16.03
C VAL A 68 4.26 9.80 -15.93
N THR A 69 3.80 10.48 -16.94
CA THR A 69 2.39 10.87 -17.11
C THR A 69 1.69 9.89 -18.04
N SER A 70 0.41 10.11 -18.31
CA SER A 70 -0.33 9.33 -19.32
C SER A 70 0.31 9.40 -20.73
N GLU A 71 1.06 10.47 -21.02
CA GLU A 71 1.62 10.70 -22.35
C GLU A 71 3.09 10.29 -22.47
N THR A 72 3.93 10.69 -21.51
CA THR A 72 5.37 10.53 -21.61
C THR A 72 6.09 10.52 -20.28
N GLU A 73 7.32 10.00 -20.29
CA GLU A 73 8.30 10.21 -19.22
C GLU A 73 8.88 11.63 -19.30
N ARG A 74 9.07 12.24 -18.14
CA ARG A 74 9.67 13.58 -17.99
C ARG A 74 10.81 13.50 -16.98
N THR A 75 11.94 14.11 -17.35
CA THR A 75 13.16 14.20 -16.53
C THR A 75 13.57 15.68 -16.42
N PRO A 76 12.89 16.49 -15.58
CA PRO A 76 13.19 17.91 -15.46
C PRO A 76 14.65 18.13 -15.03
N ALA A 77 15.35 19.06 -15.68
CA ALA A 77 16.77 19.31 -15.42
C ALA A 77 17.04 19.77 -13.97
N ASN A 78 16.11 20.50 -13.37
CA ASN A 78 16.19 20.95 -11.98
C ASN A 78 15.99 19.81 -10.94
N LEU A 79 15.54 18.64 -11.37
CA LEU A 79 15.36 17.46 -10.56
C LEU A 79 16.45 16.39 -10.79
N GLN A 80 17.47 16.71 -11.63
CA GLN A 80 18.64 15.86 -11.84
C GLN A 80 19.80 16.38 -11.00
N GLY A 81 20.48 15.49 -10.27
CA GLY A 81 21.49 15.87 -9.29
C GLY A 81 20.93 16.73 -8.15
N PHE A 82 19.67 16.52 -7.79
CA PHE A 82 18.98 17.29 -6.75
C PHE A 82 19.55 16.96 -5.39
N VAL A 83 20.03 17.97 -4.66
CA VAL A 83 20.69 17.81 -3.37
C VAL A 83 19.69 17.92 -2.23
N ILE A 84 19.62 16.89 -1.39
CA ILE A 84 18.88 16.87 -0.13
C ILE A 84 19.90 17.09 1.00
N PRO A 85 19.88 18.24 1.69
CA PRO A 85 20.85 18.54 2.75
C PRO A 85 20.82 17.51 3.89
N PRO A 86 21.88 17.45 4.70
CA PRO A 86 21.90 16.62 5.90
C PRO A 86 20.72 16.89 6.82
N GLN A 87 20.18 15.86 7.45
CA GLN A 87 19.13 15.93 8.48
C GLN A 87 17.96 16.84 8.10
N SER A 88 17.52 16.74 6.83
CA SER A 88 16.50 17.63 6.27
C SER A 88 15.33 16.88 5.65
N VAL A 89 14.24 17.62 5.47
CA VAL A 89 13.05 17.19 4.74
C VAL A 89 12.76 18.22 3.66
N ILE A 90 12.57 17.74 2.45
CA ILE A 90 12.16 18.56 1.30
C ILE A 90 10.83 18.01 0.78
N THR A 91 9.92 18.90 0.47
CA THR A 91 8.64 18.57 -0.17
C THR A 91 8.62 19.18 -1.57
N LEU A 92 8.36 18.34 -2.55
CA LEU A 92 8.22 18.74 -3.97
C LEU A 92 6.75 18.64 -4.37
N SER A 93 6.14 19.75 -4.74
CA SER A 93 4.79 19.78 -5.32
C SER A 93 4.88 19.46 -6.81
N MET A 94 4.23 18.37 -7.25
CA MET A 94 4.46 17.81 -8.59
C MET A 94 3.87 18.70 -9.69
N ASP A 95 2.83 19.48 -9.40
CA ASP A 95 2.28 20.48 -10.33
C ASP A 95 3.28 21.60 -10.63
N GLU A 96 4.10 21.99 -9.65
CA GLU A 96 5.20 22.97 -9.82
C GLU A 96 6.37 22.39 -10.63
N GLN A 97 6.51 21.06 -10.64
CA GLN A 97 7.53 20.37 -11.45
C GLN A 97 7.05 20.06 -12.87
N GLY A 98 5.89 20.58 -13.26
CA GLY A 98 5.34 20.45 -14.63
C GLY A 98 4.35 19.30 -14.81
N ALA A 99 3.93 18.61 -13.74
CA ALA A 99 2.90 17.59 -13.79
C ALA A 99 1.54 18.17 -13.39
N ARG A 100 0.98 19.03 -14.24
CA ARG A 100 -0.31 19.71 -14.01
C ARG A 100 -1.45 18.95 -14.69
N ASN A 101 -2.57 18.80 -13.98
CA ASN A 101 -3.80 18.18 -14.47
C ASN A 101 -3.57 16.78 -15.08
N GLU A 102 -2.66 16.03 -14.49
CA GLU A 102 -2.36 14.67 -14.92
C GLU A 102 -3.35 13.68 -14.24
N PRO A 103 -4.03 12.84 -15.02
CA PRO A 103 -4.95 11.83 -14.47
C PRO A 103 -4.22 10.63 -13.85
N VAL A 104 -2.94 10.48 -14.16
CA VAL A 104 -2.03 9.49 -13.59
C VAL A 104 -0.60 10.04 -13.62
N LEU A 105 0.13 9.79 -12.55
CA LEU A 105 1.50 10.26 -12.40
C LEU A 105 2.32 9.24 -11.60
N ALA A 106 3.23 8.53 -12.24
CA ALA A 106 4.20 7.72 -11.54
C ALA A 106 5.49 8.49 -11.31
N VAL A 107 6.12 8.30 -10.14
CA VAL A 107 7.36 9.00 -9.79
C VAL A 107 8.43 7.99 -9.43
N SER A 108 9.65 8.20 -9.89
CA SER A 108 10.85 7.51 -9.42
C SER A 108 11.87 8.48 -8.86
N VAL A 109 12.43 8.13 -7.70
CA VAL A 109 13.49 8.85 -7.02
C VAL A 109 14.67 7.90 -6.88
N ARG A 110 15.83 8.24 -7.44
CA ARG A 110 17.03 7.41 -7.41
C ARG A 110 18.21 8.20 -6.88
N ALA A 111 18.80 7.74 -5.78
CA ALA A 111 19.99 8.37 -5.24
C ALA A 111 21.22 7.94 -6.06
N SER A 112 21.93 8.92 -6.57
CA SER A 112 23.27 8.74 -7.14
C SER A 112 24.34 8.74 -6.06
N SER A 113 24.03 9.30 -4.87
CA SER A 113 24.88 9.28 -3.68
C SER A 113 24.00 9.32 -2.41
N GLY A 114 24.32 8.47 -1.44
CA GLY A 114 23.59 8.38 -0.17
C GLY A 114 22.31 7.51 -0.29
N MET A 115 21.48 7.62 0.73
CA MET A 115 20.16 6.99 0.83
C MET A 115 19.19 7.98 1.45
N LEU A 116 17.89 7.74 1.26
CA LEU A 116 16.84 8.60 1.79
C LEU A 116 15.60 7.78 2.13
N ILE A 117 14.58 8.46 2.67
CA ILE A 117 13.22 7.95 2.76
C ILE A 117 12.34 8.85 1.89
N ALA A 118 11.49 8.24 1.04
CA ALA A 118 10.53 8.99 0.25
C ALA A 118 9.11 8.53 0.56
N GLY A 119 8.24 9.51 0.78
CA GLY A 119 6.80 9.36 0.95
C GLY A 119 6.03 10.26 0.01
N ARG A 120 4.75 9.99 -0.16
CA ARG A 120 3.82 10.82 -0.93
C ARG A 120 2.69 11.30 -0.04
N SER A 121 2.31 12.56 -0.20
CA SER A 121 1.10 13.18 0.32
C SER A 121 0.22 13.53 -0.87
N GLN A 122 -1.04 13.10 -0.85
CA GLN A 122 -1.97 13.30 -1.95
C GLN A 122 -3.31 13.83 -1.44
N HIS A 123 -3.73 14.99 -1.93
CA HIS A 123 -5.04 15.54 -1.67
C HIS A 123 -5.87 15.51 -2.96
N TYR A 124 -6.86 14.64 -2.99
CA TYR A 124 -7.79 14.48 -4.12
C TYR A 124 -8.93 15.46 -4.01
N LEU A 125 -9.20 16.26 -5.06
CA LEU A 125 -10.18 17.34 -5.06
C LEU A 125 -11.27 17.21 -6.14
N GLY A 126 -11.25 16.15 -6.95
CA GLY A 126 -12.27 15.97 -7.99
C GLY A 126 -12.01 14.83 -8.97
N GLN A 127 -12.76 14.83 -10.08
CA GLN A 127 -12.70 13.79 -11.13
C GLN A 127 -12.92 12.36 -10.58
N GLY A 128 -13.84 12.21 -9.62
CA GLY A 128 -14.17 10.90 -9.04
C GLY A 128 -13.25 10.46 -7.90
N ARG A 129 -12.23 11.24 -7.55
CA ARG A 129 -11.32 11.01 -6.43
C ARG A 129 -11.46 12.14 -5.41
N LEU A 130 -11.73 11.82 -4.16
CA LEU A 130 -11.85 12.79 -3.07
C LEU A 130 -11.19 12.26 -1.79
N GLY A 131 -10.59 13.16 -1.02
CA GLY A 131 -10.00 12.86 0.28
C GLY A 131 -8.48 13.07 0.29
N TYR A 132 -7.88 12.65 1.40
CA TYR A 132 -6.45 12.79 1.66
C TYR A 132 -5.82 11.41 1.87
N SER A 133 -4.65 11.17 1.34
CA SER A 133 -3.87 9.96 1.57
C SER A 133 -2.39 10.26 1.75
N MET A 134 -1.72 9.41 2.49
CA MET A 134 -0.25 9.36 2.59
C MET A 134 0.24 7.94 2.41
N SER A 135 1.39 7.77 1.77
CA SER A 135 2.01 6.48 1.58
C SER A 135 3.54 6.60 1.53
N LEU A 136 4.23 5.55 1.90
CA LEU A 136 5.62 5.36 1.51
C LEU A 136 5.67 4.91 0.06
N GLY A 137 6.73 5.26 -0.65
CA GLY A 137 7.05 4.64 -1.93
C GLY A 137 7.49 3.19 -1.79
N ALA A 138 7.49 2.45 -2.88
CA ALA A 138 8.18 1.18 -2.97
C ALA A 138 9.70 1.41 -2.97
N SER A 139 10.43 0.79 -2.05
CA SER A 139 11.89 0.90 -1.96
C SER A 139 12.64 -0.03 -2.91
N ALA A 140 11.90 -0.83 -3.68
CA ALA A 140 12.39 -1.73 -4.71
C ALA A 140 11.25 -2.14 -5.65
N LEU A 141 11.57 -2.60 -6.85
CA LEU A 141 10.64 -3.28 -7.72
C LEU A 141 10.35 -4.68 -7.19
N SER A 142 9.18 -5.23 -7.52
CA SER A 142 8.82 -6.59 -7.13
C SER A 142 8.21 -7.35 -8.30
N THR A 143 8.48 -8.65 -8.34
CA THR A 143 7.89 -9.57 -9.33
C THR A 143 6.49 -10.02 -8.94
N GLN A 144 6.07 -9.77 -7.69
CA GLN A 144 4.72 -10.05 -7.22
C GLN A 144 4.25 -8.97 -6.25
N TRP A 145 2.96 -8.65 -6.34
CA TRP A 145 2.26 -7.76 -5.41
C TRP A 145 0.93 -8.39 -5.00
N SER A 146 0.58 -8.26 -3.72
CA SER A 146 -0.66 -8.79 -3.17
C SER A 146 -1.47 -7.70 -2.50
N PHE A 147 -2.78 -7.69 -2.74
CA PHE A 147 -3.75 -6.74 -2.21
C PHE A 147 -4.90 -7.49 -1.56
N PRO A 148 -5.05 -7.42 -0.24
CA PRO A 148 -6.14 -8.11 0.47
C PRO A 148 -7.53 -7.50 0.24
N ASP A 149 -7.63 -6.16 0.10
CA ASP A 149 -8.90 -5.42 0.14
C ASP A 149 -9.37 -5.02 -1.28
N GLY A 150 -9.75 -5.99 -2.08
CA GLY A 150 -10.55 -5.79 -3.28
C GLY A 150 -12.03 -5.90 -2.95
N GLU A 151 -12.87 -5.03 -3.53
CA GLU A 151 -14.31 -5.01 -3.27
C GLU A 151 -15.11 -4.61 -4.50
N LYS A 152 -15.99 -5.48 -4.96
CA LYS A 152 -16.96 -5.16 -6.01
C LYS A 152 -18.33 -4.89 -5.41
N VAL A 153 -18.66 -3.61 -5.30
CA VAL A 153 -19.94 -3.08 -4.82
C VAL A 153 -20.39 -1.97 -5.77
N ASP A 154 -21.67 -1.90 -6.04
CA ASP A 154 -22.25 -0.87 -6.90
C ASP A 154 -21.90 0.53 -6.41
N GLY A 155 -21.43 1.37 -7.33
CA GLY A 155 -20.98 2.73 -7.04
C GLY A 155 -19.54 2.86 -6.60
N ASN A 156 -18.86 1.79 -6.16
CA ASN A 156 -17.42 1.78 -5.92
C ASN A 156 -16.67 1.59 -7.24
N SER A 157 -15.43 2.04 -7.27
CA SER A 157 -14.49 1.73 -8.34
C SER A 157 -13.14 1.35 -7.79
N GLU A 158 -12.48 0.40 -8.43
CA GLU A 158 -11.15 -0.06 -8.08
C GLU A 158 -10.27 -0.11 -9.32
N GLN A 159 -9.04 0.34 -9.16
CA GLN A 159 -8.04 0.41 -10.21
C GLN A 159 -6.69 -0.04 -9.67
N LEU A 160 -6.01 -0.89 -10.42
CA LEU A 160 -4.61 -1.20 -10.20
C LEU A 160 -3.78 -0.32 -11.12
N VAL A 161 -2.87 0.43 -10.52
CA VAL A 161 -1.93 1.31 -11.22
C VAL A 161 -0.58 0.62 -11.22
N ILE A 162 -0.13 0.23 -12.40
CA ILE A 162 1.07 -0.59 -12.62
C ILE A 162 2.12 0.28 -13.27
N TYR A 163 3.20 0.57 -12.57
CA TYR A 163 4.34 1.31 -13.09
C TYR A 163 5.49 0.38 -13.41
N ASN A 164 5.91 0.36 -14.67
CA ASN A 164 7.08 -0.34 -15.15
C ASN A 164 8.22 0.66 -15.43
N PRO A 165 9.13 0.93 -14.49
CA PRO A 165 10.26 1.85 -14.70
C PRO A 165 11.42 1.21 -15.46
N THR A 166 11.30 -0.04 -15.89
CA THR A 166 12.35 -0.77 -16.61
C THR A 166 12.34 -0.43 -18.10
N LYS A 167 13.35 -0.90 -18.82
CA LYS A 167 13.50 -0.67 -20.26
C LYS A 167 12.90 -1.78 -21.12
N ILE A 168 12.22 -2.75 -20.52
CA ILE A 168 11.59 -3.88 -21.23
C ILE A 168 10.11 -3.96 -20.86
N ASP A 169 9.28 -4.35 -21.82
CA ASP A 169 7.88 -4.62 -21.58
C ASP A 169 7.74 -5.82 -20.63
N ARG A 170 6.78 -5.78 -19.73
CA ARG A 170 6.48 -6.86 -18.79
C ARG A 170 5.08 -7.42 -19.06
N SER A 171 4.99 -8.75 -19.09
CA SER A 171 3.70 -9.45 -19.06
C SER A 171 3.37 -9.82 -17.63
N LEU A 172 2.16 -9.50 -17.20
CA LEU A 172 1.69 -9.72 -15.84
C LEU A 172 0.46 -10.62 -15.84
N SER A 173 0.40 -11.53 -14.89
CA SER A 173 -0.80 -12.31 -14.56
C SER A 173 -1.46 -11.68 -13.32
N VAL A 174 -2.76 -11.42 -13.40
CA VAL A 174 -3.57 -10.87 -12.32
C VAL A 174 -4.61 -11.89 -11.90
N VAL A 175 -4.48 -12.42 -10.70
CA VAL A 175 -5.35 -13.44 -10.12
C VAL A 175 -6.26 -12.78 -9.08
N PHE A 176 -7.57 -13.04 -9.20
CA PHE A 176 -8.57 -12.60 -8.23
C PHE A 176 -8.95 -13.77 -7.32
N ILE A 177 -8.82 -13.57 -6.01
CA ILE A 177 -8.96 -14.59 -4.97
C ILE A 177 -10.20 -14.28 -4.15
N ASN A 178 -11.25 -15.12 -4.23
CA ASN A 178 -12.54 -14.87 -3.60
C ASN A 178 -13.07 -16.04 -2.77
N GLY A 179 -12.26 -17.07 -2.50
CA GLY A 179 -12.67 -18.26 -1.76
C GLY A 179 -13.60 -19.21 -2.54
N SER A 180 -13.75 -18.99 -3.84
CA SER A 180 -14.52 -19.90 -4.70
C SER A 180 -13.76 -21.22 -4.90
N ASP A 181 -14.53 -22.33 -4.98
CA ASP A 181 -13.99 -23.60 -5.40
C ASP A 181 -13.30 -23.49 -6.76
N SER A 182 -12.28 -24.31 -6.99
CA SER A 182 -11.48 -24.31 -8.21
C SER A 182 -12.29 -24.40 -9.52
N ALA A 183 -13.51 -24.93 -9.45
CA ALA A 183 -14.44 -25.00 -10.59
C ALA A 183 -15.06 -23.64 -10.96
N ASN A 184 -15.04 -22.66 -10.05
CA ASN A 184 -15.59 -21.31 -10.22
C ASN A 184 -14.50 -20.23 -10.13
N SER A 185 -13.22 -20.61 -10.14
CA SER A 185 -12.12 -19.65 -10.13
C SER A 185 -12.10 -18.87 -11.45
N LEU A 186 -11.88 -17.56 -11.36
CA LEU A 186 -11.67 -16.74 -12.55
C LEU A 186 -10.35 -17.09 -13.23
N GLU A 187 -10.36 -17.12 -14.55
CA GLU A 187 -9.13 -17.16 -15.32
C GLU A 187 -8.27 -15.91 -15.00
N PRO A 188 -6.95 -16.07 -14.83
CA PRO A 188 -6.08 -14.94 -14.63
C PRO A 188 -6.16 -13.93 -15.77
N ALA A 189 -6.33 -12.65 -15.44
CA ALA A 189 -6.23 -11.60 -16.44
C ALA A 189 -4.77 -11.36 -16.81
N VAL A 190 -4.48 -11.26 -18.11
CA VAL A 190 -3.12 -10.95 -18.59
C VAL A 190 -3.04 -9.47 -18.95
N VAL A 191 -2.04 -8.78 -18.41
CA VAL A 191 -1.80 -7.36 -18.62
C VAL A 191 -0.37 -7.14 -19.11
N THR A 192 -0.22 -6.34 -20.16
CA THR A 192 1.09 -5.86 -20.59
C THR A 192 1.38 -4.51 -19.94
N ALA A 193 2.54 -4.40 -19.30
CA ALA A 193 3.09 -3.16 -18.75
C ALA A 193 4.28 -2.72 -19.62
N PRO A 194 4.09 -1.79 -20.56
CA PRO A 194 5.16 -1.33 -21.45
C PRO A 194 6.30 -0.66 -20.68
N ALA A 195 7.51 -0.74 -21.25
CA ALA A 195 8.72 -0.15 -20.69
C ALA A 195 8.57 1.36 -20.46
N GLY A 196 8.96 1.84 -19.27
CA GLY A 196 8.92 3.25 -18.91
C GLY A 196 7.50 3.84 -18.87
N ARG A 197 6.46 3.02 -18.62
CA ARG A 197 5.05 3.47 -18.69
C ARG A 197 4.24 3.07 -17.47
N VAL A 198 3.09 3.71 -17.33
CA VAL A 198 2.03 3.33 -16.40
C VAL A 198 0.91 2.65 -17.15
N THR A 199 0.43 1.54 -16.61
CA THR A 199 -0.73 0.80 -17.12
C THR A 199 -1.82 0.81 -16.05
N LEU A 200 -3.05 1.06 -16.47
CA LEU A 200 -4.22 1.09 -15.59
C LEU A 200 -5.10 -0.14 -15.87
N LEU A 201 -5.34 -0.94 -14.83
CA LEU A 201 -6.30 -2.03 -14.88
C LEU A 201 -7.51 -1.69 -14.00
N ASN A 202 -8.64 -1.42 -14.63
CA ASN A 202 -9.89 -1.21 -13.91
C ASN A 202 -10.58 -2.57 -13.66
N THR A 203 -10.79 -2.92 -12.40
CA THR A 203 -11.40 -4.21 -12.03
C THR A 203 -12.84 -4.36 -12.51
N ALA A 204 -13.55 -3.26 -12.76
CA ALA A 204 -14.87 -3.30 -13.37
C ALA A 204 -14.88 -3.94 -14.78
N ASN A 205 -13.74 -3.92 -15.47
CA ASN A 205 -13.59 -4.50 -16.81
C ASN A 205 -13.24 -6.00 -16.75
N ILE A 206 -13.11 -6.60 -15.58
CA ILE A 206 -12.80 -8.03 -15.44
C ILE A 206 -14.10 -8.84 -15.61
N PRO A 207 -14.20 -9.64 -16.67
CA PRO A 207 -15.39 -10.45 -16.89
C PRO A 207 -15.58 -11.49 -15.78
N GLY A 208 -16.81 -11.63 -15.31
CA GLY A 208 -17.14 -12.66 -14.31
C GLY A 208 -16.65 -12.38 -12.89
N LEU A 209 -15.98 -11.25 -12.61
CA LEU A 209 -15.59 -10.89 -11.24
C LEU A 209 -16.85 -10.79 -10.36
N PRO A 210 -16.99 -11.62 -9.32
CA PRO A 210 -18.19 -11.65 -8.49
C PRO A 210 -18.31 -10.40 -7.61
N ALA A 211 -19.51 -10.08 -7.18
CA ALA A 211 -19.74 -9.07 -6.15
C ALA A 211 -19.20 -9.52 -4.79
N GLY A 212 -18.81 -8.58 -3.94
CA GLY A 212 -18.27 -8.82 -2.62
C GLY A 212 -16.76 -8.62 -2.56
N TYR A 213 -16.15 -9.19 -1.51
CA TYR A 213 -14.72 -9.06 -1.25
C TYR A 213 -13.89 -10.08 -2.04
N TYR A 214 -12.71 -9.68 -2.44
CA TYR A 214 -11.70 -10.52 -3.05
C TYR A 214 -10.30 -9.99 -2.76
N GLY A 215 -9.30 -10.85 -2.80
CA GLY A 215 -7.90 -10.45 -2.85
C GLY A 215 -7.39 -10.44 -4.29
N ILE A 216 -6.28 -9.75 -4.51
CA ILE A 216 -5.61 -9.70 -5.80
C ILE A 216 -4.14 -10.09 -5.62
N VAL A 217 -3.67 -10.96 -6.51
CA VAL A 217 -2.24 -11.26 -6.65
C VAL A 217 -1.84 -10.96 -8.08
N ILE A 218 -0.83 -10.09 -8.25
CA ILE A 218 -0.24 -9.75 -9.53
C ILE A 218 1.17 -10.31 -9.56
N SER A 219 1.51 -11.03 -10.62
CA SER A 219 2.85 -11.59 -10.78
C SER A 219 3.38 -11.34 -12.19
N THR A 220 4.69 -11.10 -12.33
CA THR A 220 5.33 -11.07 -13.63
C THR A 220 5.41 -12.50 -14.19
N ASN A 221 5.16 -12.65 -15.49
CA ASN A 221 5.26 -13.93 -16.18
C ASN A 221 6.67 -14.19 -16.72
N ASP A 222 7.60 -13.26 -16.49
CA ASP A 222 8.95 -13.34 -17.01
C ASP A 222 9.76 -14.40 -16.27
N LEU A 223 10.45 -15.25 -17.03
CA LEU A 223 11.34 -16.30 -16.52
C LEU A 223 12.69 -15.76 -16.02
N VAL A 224 12.96 -14.48 -16.26
CA VAL A 224 14.20 -13.82 -15.89
C VAL A 224 13.96 -12.93 -14.69
N ASP A 225 14.66 -13.21 -13.62
CA ASP A 225 14.53 -12.58 -12.29
C ASP A 225 15.01 -11.10 -12.22
N GLU A 226 15.30 -10.48 -13.35
CA GLU A 226 15.83 -9.13 -13.38
C GLU A 226 14.73 -8.09 -13.54
N GLY A 227 14.29 -7.60 -12.40
CA GLY A 227 13.39 -6.46 -12.28
C GLY A 227 11.92 -6.86 -12.22
N GLY A 228 11.15 -6.03 -11.56
CA GLY A 228 9.70 -6.15 -11.41
C GLY A 228 9.02 -4.89 -11.87
N VAL A 229 7.85 -4.69 -11.34
CA VAL A 229 7.04 -3.47 -11.46
C VAL A 229 6.74 -2.93 -10.08
N VAL A 230 6.12 -1.76 -10.03
CA VAL A 230 5.46 -1.25 -8.80
C VAL A 230 3.97 -1.22 -9.06
N VAL A 231 3.19 -1.67 -8.09
CA VAL A 231 1.73 -1.66 -8.20
C VAL A 231 1.11 -1.03 -6.98
N GLU A 232 0.23 -0.07 -7.22
CA GLU A 232 -0.65 0.52 -6.22
C GLU A 232 -2.11 0.26 -6.59
N GLN A 233 -2.91 -0.01 -5.57
CA GLN A 233 -4.36 -0.18 -5.66
C GLN A 233 -5.02 1.14 -5.27
N VAL A 234 -5.92 1.62 -6.11
CA VAL A 234 -6.76 2.80 -5.86
C VAL A 234 -8.20 2.35 -5.74
N VAL A 235 -8.80 2.58 -4.58
CA VAL A 235 -10.21 2.24 -4.32
C VAL A 235 -10.99 3.51 -4.01
N ASN A 236 -12.00 3.78 -4.82
CA ASN A 236 -12.97 4.85 -4.57
C ASN A 236 -14.25 4.24 -4.03
N ARG A 237 -14.55 4.50 -2.78
CA ARG A 237 -15.81 4.09 -2.14
C ARG A 237 -16.81 5.24 -2.17
N ARG A 238 -18.05 4.92 -2.52
CA ARG A 238 -19.12 5.90 -2.69
C ARG A 238 -20.31 5.59 -1.78
N ILE A 239 -20.83 6.62 -1.13
CA ILE A 239 -22.13 6.58 -0.44
C ILE A 239 -22.90 7.83 -0.89
N GLY A 240 -23.99 7.64 -1.64
CA GLY A 240 -24.70 8.75 -2.27
C GLY A 240 -23.79 9.56 -3.19
N ASN A 241 -23.65 10.86 -2.92
CA ASN A 241 -22.79 11.75 -3.70
C ASN A 241 -21.36 11.90 -3.11
N SER A 242 -21.11 11.34 -1.94
CA SER A 242 -19.81 11.40 -1.29
C SER A 242 -18.89 10.29 -1.78
N VAL A 243 -17.62 10.60 -1.96
CA VAL A 243 -16.56 9.66 -2.39
C VAL A 243 -15.39 9.75 -1.42
N GLY A 244 -14.78 8.61 -1.15
CA GLY A 244 -13.50 8.56 -0.43
C GLY A 244 -12.52 7.67 -1.17
N THR A 245 -11.38 8.25 -1.56
CA THR A 245 -10.30 7.56 -2.26
C THR A 245 -9.28 7.03 -1.26
N SER A 246 -8.91 5.77 -1.37
CA SER A 246 -7.78 5.15 -0.68
C SER A 246 -6.76 4.63 -1.69
N VAL A 247 -5.48 4.72 -1.34
CA VAL A 247 -4.39 4.17 -2.13
C VAL A 247 -3.54 3.29 -1.22
N LEU A 248 -3.19 2.13 -1.73
CA LEU A 248 -2.35 1.16 -1.05
C LEU A 248 -1.24 0.69 -1.99
N LEU A 249 0.01 0.78 -1.54
CA LEU A 249 1.10 0.00 -2.11
C LEU A 249 0.91 -1.46 -1.72
N GLY A 250 0.90 -2.37 -2.68
CA GLY A 250 0.72 -3.80 -2.42
C GLY A 250 1.80 -4.40 -1.52
N ALA A 251 1.54 -5.59 -1.00
CA ALA A 251 2.54 -6.40 -0.32
C ALA A 251 3.46 -7.04 -1.37
N PRO A 252 4.78 -6.80 -1.33
CA PRO A 252 5.70 -7.32 -2.34
C PRO A 252 5.97 -8.83 -2.16
N THR A 253 6.68 -9.43 -3.11
CA THR A 253 7.18 -10.80 -3.01
C THR A 253 7.83 -11.06 -1.65
N GLY A 254 7.46 -12.17 -1.01
CA GLY A 254 8.01 -12.59 0.28
C GLY A 254 7.45 -11.86 1.50
N ALA A 255 6.47 -10.97 1.33
CA ALA A 255 5.82 -10.29 2.46
C ALA A 255 4.81 -11.17 3.21
N ALA A 256 4.31 -12.27 2.61
CA ALA A 256 3.38 -13.17 3.30
C ALA A 256 4.03 -13.77 4.55
N SER A 257 3.29 -13.77 5.66
CA SER A 257 3.78 -14.24 6.97
C SER A 257 2.68 -14.94 7.75
N THR A 258 3.08 -15.74 8.72
CA THR A 258 2.16 -16.33 9.71
C THR A 258 1.95 -15.44 10.94
N VAL A 259 2.73 -14.36 11.07
CA VAL A 259 2.61 -13.41 12.19
C VAL A 259 2.68 -11.98 11.67
N TRP A 260 1.71 -11.19 12.07
CA TRP A 260 1.59 -9.78 11.72
C TRP A 260 1.32 -8.95 12.96
N SER A 261 1.71 -7.68 12.93
CA SER A 261 1.44 -6.71 13.99
C SER A 261 0.81 -5.44 13.45
N ALA A 262 -0.05 -4.83 14.24
CA ALA A 262 -0.59 -3.51 13.99
C ALA A 262 -0.84 -2.79 15.33
N PRO A 263 -0.77 -1.46 15.39
CA PRO A 263 -1.20 -0.72 16.57
C PRO A 263 -2.71 -0.84 16.80
N SER A 264 -3.16 -0.78 18.06
CA SER A 264 -4.57 -0.69 18.45
C SER A 264 -4.87 0.61 19.21
N GLY A 265 -6.10 0.80 19.59
CA GLY A 265 -6.50 1.96 20.38
C GLY A 265 -6.57 3.25 19.57
N VAL A 266 -7.05 3.15 18.33
CA VAL A 266 -7.33 4.33 17.49
C VAL A 266 -8.31 5.27 18.17
N SER A 267 -8.30 6.53 17.76
CA SER A 267 -9.18 7.58 18.28
C SER A 267 -10.64 7.13 18.28
N ALA A 268 -11.37 7.52 19.32
CA ALA A 268 -12.79 7.23 19.44
C ALA A 268 -13.56 7.66 18.18
N GLY A 269 -14.43 6.79 17.67
CA GLY A 269 -15.22 7.02 16.47
C GLY A 269 -14.59 6.51 15.18
N LEU A 270 -13.33 6.04 15.19
CA LEU A 270 -12.75 5.35 14.03
C LEU A 270 -13.01 3.85 14.14
N ALA A 271 -13.78 3.30 13.20
CA ALA A 271 -13.89 1.86 13.06
C ALA A 271 -12.60 1.29 12.46
N ASP A 272 -12.13 0.18 13.01
CA ASP A 272 -10.92 -0.52 12.64
C ASP A 272 -11.25 -1.94 12.17
N SER A 273 -10.63 -2.40 11.11
CA SER A 273 -10.79 -3.76 10.60
C SER A 273 -9.51 -4.26 9.94
N LEU A 274 -9.35 -5.58 9.97
CA LEU A 274 -8.29 -6.29 9.30
C LEU A 274 -8.88 -7.05 8.11
N VAL A 275 -8.21 -6.99 6.97
CA VAL A 275 -8.50 -7.83 5.81
C VAL A 275 -7.37 -8.82 5.66
N VAL A 276 -7.69 -10.09 5.75
CA VAL A 276 -6.71 -11.20 5.72
C VAL A 276 -6.88 -11.96 4.42
N LEU A 277 -5.85 -11.95 3.60
CA LEU A 277 -5.77 -12.68 2.33
C LEU A 277 -4.95 -13.96 2.54
N ASN A 278 -5.58 -15.10 2.30
CA ASN A 278 -4.94 -16.39 2.17
C ASN A 278 -4.83 -16.74 0.67
N ALA A 279 -3.67 -16.58 0.09
CA ALA A 279 -3.41 -16.95 -1.30
C ALA A 279 -2.97 -18.42 -1.45
N THR A 280 -2.95 -19.20 -0.36
CA THR A 280 -2.55 -20.61 -0.39
C THR A 280 -3.75 -21.53 -0.68
N PRO A 281 -3.54 -22.72 -1.21
CA PRO A 281 -4.61 -23.70 -1.47
C PRO A 281 -5.08 -24.44 -0.20
N VAL A 282 -4.64 -24.02 0.98
CA VAL A 282 -4.95 -24.67 2.27
C VAL A 282 -5.74 -23.69 3.13
N GLU A 283 -6.85 -24.16 3.69
CA GLU A 283 -7.60 -23.41 4.71
C GLU A 283 -6.74 -23.19 5.96
N GLY A 284 -6.88 -22.02 6.55
CA GLY A 284 -6.17 -21.63 7.77
C GLY A 284 -7.09 -21.00 8.80
N PHE A 285 -6.51 -20.70 9.95
CA PHE A 285 -7.18 -20.00 11.05
C PHE A 285 -6.33 -18.82 11.48
N VAL A 286 -6.99 -17.73 11.85
CA VAL A 286 -6.35 -16.53 12.36
C VAL A 286 -6.83 -16.27 13.78
N THR A 287 -5.88 -15.97 14.66
CA THR A 287 -6.11 -15.46 16.02
C THR A 287 -5.66 -14.01 16.09
N VAL A 288 -6.50 -13.13 16.59
CA VAL A 288 -6.14 -11.74 16.88
C VAL A 288 -6.00 -11.54 18.37
N SER A 289 -4.83 -11.10 18.79
CA SER A 289 -4.47 -10.95 20.21
C SER A 289 -4.00 -9.53 20.48
N GLN A 290 -4.16 -9.05 21.71
CA GLN A 290 -3.62 -7.77 22.16
C GLN A 290 -2.42 -7.99 23.08
N VAL A 291 -1.38 -7.19 22.91
CA VAL A 291 -0.21 -7.19 23.80
C VAL A 291 -0.50 -6.31 25.00
N GLY A 292 -0.41 -6.88 26.19
CA GLY A 292 -0.59 -6.20 27.47
C GLY A 292 0.59 -6.38 28.41
N PRO A 293 0.60 -5.74 29.57
CA PRO A 293 1.69 -5.86 30.56
C PRO A 293 1.91 -7.30 31.06
N ALA A 294 0.86 -8.11 31.03
CA ALA A 294 0.91 -9.53 31.46
C ALA A 294 1.19 -10.51 30.31
N GLY A 295 1.47 -10.01 29.13
CA GLY A 295 1.69 -10.80 27.92
C GLY A 295 0.60 -10.61 26.87
N THR A 296 0.57 -11.51 25.88
CA THR A 296 -0.37 -11.46 24.76
C THR A 296 -1.64 -12.23 25.09
N VAL A 297 -2.80 -11.60 24.93
CA VAL A 297 -4.13 -12.17 25.21
C VAL A 297 -5.00 -12.09 23.97
N ALA A 298 -5.60 -13.22 23.57
CA ALA A 298 -6.52 -13.28 22.44
C ALA A 298 -7.76 -12.40 22.72
N LEU A 299 -8.18 -11.67 21.71
CA LEU A 299 -9.40 -10.85 21.78
C LEU A 299 -10.63 -11.76 21.72
N SER A 300 -11.60 -11.49 22.60
CA SER A 300 -12.82 -12.31 22.69
C SER A 300 -13.59 -12.34 21.38
N GLY A 301 -13.87 -13.55 20.89
CA GLY A 301 -14.51 -13.79 19.61
C GLY A 301 -13.57 -13.76 18.41
N LEU A 302 -12.26 -13.54 18.63
CA LEU A 302 -11.23 -13.49 17.59
C LEU A 302 -10.12 -14.55 17.82
N GLU A 303 -10.41 -15.58 18.60
CA GLU A 303 -9.46 -16.64 18.99
C GLU A 303 -9.17 -17.64 17.85
N SER A 304 -10.15 -17.84 16.94
CA SER A 304 -10.02 -18.79 15.83
C SER A 304 -10.97 -18.43 14.70
N ILE A 305 -10.51 -17.59 13.80
CA ILE A 305 -11.29 -17.13 12.65
C ILE A 305 -10.88 -17.97 11.45
N PRO A 306 -11.79 -18.72 10.81
CA PRO A 306 -11.45 -19.47 9.61
C PRO A 306 -11.12 -18.54 8.45
N VAL A 307 -10.03 -18.82 7.75
CA VAL A 307 -9.63 -18.13 6.52
C VAL A 307 -9.63 -19.16 5.40
N PRO A 308 -10.59 -19.10 4.47
CA PRO A 308 -10.71 -20.10 3.41
C PRO A 308 -9.43 -20.25 2.59
N ALA A 309 -9.21 -21.43 2.04
CA ALA A 309 -8.21 -21.64 1.00
C ALA A 309 -8.48 -20.69 -0.18
N SER A 310 -7.44 -20.06 -0.70
CA SER A 310 -7.58 -19.07 -1.77
C SER A 310 -8.73 -18.07 -1.50
N GLY A 311 -8.73 -17.48 -0.30
CA GLY A 311 -9.85 -16.65 0.16
C GLY A 311 -9.45 -15.44 0.98
N VAL A 312 -10.45 -14.62 1.28
CA VAL A 312 -10.34 -13.37 2.04
C VAL A 312 -11.34 -13.38 3.19
N VAL A 313 -10.93 -12.89 4.35
CA VAL A 313 -11.83 -12.62 5.47
C VAL A 313 -11.63 -11.21 6.00
N VAL A 314 -12.73 -10.54 6.35
CA VAL A 314 -12.73 -9.24 7.00
C VAL A 314 -13.04 -9.40 8.47
N VAL A 315 -12.16 -8.92 9.33
CA VAL A 315 -12.22 -9.05 10.79
C VAL A 315 -12.37 -7.66 11.40
N ALA A 316 -13.48 -7.39 12.06
CA ALA A 316 -13.67 -6.14 12.80
C ALA A 316 -12.83 -6.18 14.08
N VAL A 317 -12.02 -5.15 14.30
CA VAL A 317 -11.29 -4.97 15.55
C VAL A 317 -12.23 -4.31 16.58
N PRO A 318 -12.36 -4.85 17.80
CA PRO A 318 -13.22 -4.28 18.81
C PRO A 318 -12.88 -2.81 19.10
N ALA A 319 -13.91 -1.97 19.19
CA ALA A 319 -13.74 -0.57 19.59
C ALA A 319 -13.35 -0.45 21.07
N GLY A 320 -12.63 0.63 21.41
CA GLY A 320 -12.28 0.95 22.80
C GLY A 320 -11.14 0.12 23.38
N LEU A 321 -10.39 -0.60 22.54
CA LEU A 321 -9.15 -1.24 22.99
C LEU A 321 -8.17 -0.16 23.51
N PRO A 322 -7.41 -0.47 24.58
CA PRO A 322 -6.33 0.42 25.01
C PRO A 322 -5.28 0.54 23.91
N GLN A 323 -4.57 1.65 23.92
CA GLN A 323 -3.46 1.88 22.99
C GLN A 323 -2.34 0.88 23.26
N SER A 324 -2.11 -0.02 22.30
CA SER A 324 -1.20 -1.16 22.43
C SER A 324 -0.93 -1.73 21.04
N GLU A 325 -0.25 -2.85 20.98
CA GLU A 325 -0.05 -3.64 19.77
C GLU A 325 -1.08 -4.76 19.71
N ILE A 326 -1.63 -5.02 18.53
CA ILE A 326 -2.34 -6.26 18.22
C ILE A 326 -1.44 -7.16 17.38
N VAL A 327 -1.46 -8.44 17.69
CA VAL A 327 -0.73 -9.48 16.98
C VAL A 327 -1.73 -10.40 16.30
N ILE A 328 -1.55 -10.61 15.03
CA ILE A 328 -2.35 -11.47 14.17
C ILE A 328 -1.51 -12.71 13.86
N GLN A 329 -1.91 -13.87 14.42
CA GLN A 329 -1.27 -15.14 14.18
C GLN A 329 -2.11 -16.00 13.25
N SER A 330 -1.48 -16.59 12.25
CA SER A 330 -2.13 -17.46 11.27
C SER A 330 -1.47 -18.83 11.22
N THR A 331 -2.27 -19.86 10.96
CA THR A 331 -1.76 -21.24 10.74
C THR A 331 -1.19 -21.44 9.33
N VAL A 332 -1.45 -20.52 8.41
CA VAL A 332 -0.93 -20.49 7.04
C VAL A 332 -0.34 -19.11 6.73
N GLN A 333 0.45 -19.01 5.68
CA GLN A 333 0.96 -17.69 5.26
C GLN A 333 -0.18 -16.84 4.71
N VAL A 334 -0.32 -15.64 5.23
CA VAL A 334 -1.34 -14.66 4.83
C VAL A 334 -0.72 -13.29 4.58
N VAL A 335 -1.46 -12.42 3.90
CA VAL A 335 -1.18 -10.98 3.85
C VAL A 335 -2.28 -10.26 4.62
N VAL A 336 -1.91 -9.36 5.51
CA VAL A 336 -2.85 -8.61 6.36
C VAL A 336 -2.80 -7.13 6.03
N GLN A 337 -3.96 -6.58 5.73
CA GLN A 337 -4.18 -5.15 5.53
C GLN A 337 -5.10 -4.63 6.63
N ARG A 338 -4.81 -3.44 7.13
CA ARG A 338 -5.65 -2.74 8.09
C ARG A 338 -6.42 -1.64 7.39
N LEU A 339 -7.69 -1.49 7.75
CA LEU A 339 -8.60 -0.47 7.26
C LEU A 339 -9.15 0.33 8.43
N LEU A 340 -8.96 1.65 8.41
CA LEU A 340 -9.55 2.58 9.36
C LEU A 340 -10.61 3.43 8.67
N SER A 341 -11.74 3.68 9.34
CA SER A 341 -12.67 4.72 8.88
C SER A 341 -11.96 6.08 8.86
N ARG A 342 -12.31 6.94 7.92
CA ARG A 342 -11.63 8.25 7.73
C ARG A 342 -12.06 9.31 8.73
N GLY A 343 -13.09 9.05 9.50
CA GLY A 343 -13.72 9.94 10.48
C GLY A 343 -15.23 9.82 10.41
N ASN A 344 -15.92 10.46 11.34
CA ASN A 344 -17.37 10.55 11.33
C ASN A 344 -17.82 11.29 10.07
N ASP A 345 -18.85 10.79 9.40
CA ASP A 345 -19.48 11.36 8.21
C ASP A 345 -18.59 11.41 6.94
N LEU A 346 -17.38 10.84 6.97
CA LEU A 346 -16.51 10.74 5.81
C LEU A 346 -16.57 9.32 5.19
N VAL A 347 -16.75 9.29 3.89
CA VAL A 347 -16.77 8.06 3.10
C VAL A 347 -15.34 7.56 2.84
N GLY A 348 -15.21 6.26 2.63
CA GLY A 348 -13.96 5.61 2.35
C GLY A 348 -13.20 5.18 3.61
N ARG A 349 -12.01 4.66 3.41
CA ARG A 349 -11.15 4.09 4.45
C ARG A 349 -9.72 4.51 4.23
N ALA A 350 -8.97 4.71 5.29
CA ALA A 350 -7.52 4.73 5.27
C ALA A 350 -7.03 3.28 5.22
N ALA A 351 -6.17 2.95 4.30
CA ALA A 351 -5.66 1.61 4.05
C ALA A 351 -4.16 1.56 4.29
N VAL A 352 -3.70 0.56 5.01
CA VAL A 352 -2.27 0.30 5.27
C VAL A 352 -2.05 -1.21 5.43
N LEU A 353 -0.89 -1.73 5.03
CA LEU A 353 -0.51 -3.09 5.39
C LEU A 353 -0.18 -3.15 6.90
N ALA A 354 -0.54 -4.23 7.56
CA ALA A 354 0.05 -4.55 8.86
C ALA A 354 1.55 -4.85 8.68
N LEU A 355 2.30 -4.94 9.76
CA LEU A 355 3.73 -5.23 9.73
C LEU A 355 3.96 -6.74 9.83
N PRO A 356 4.53 -7.40 8.80
CA PRO A 356 4.84 -8.81 8.86
C PRO A 356 6.05 -9.06 9.78
N HIS A 357 5.97 -10.10 10.58
CA HIS A 357 7.14 -10.66 11.25
C HIS A 357 7.83 -11.63 10.27
N LEU A 358 8.78 -11.12 9.53
CA LEU A 358 9.59 -11.94 8.65
C LEU A 358 10.70 -12.60 9.46
N PRO A 359 11.07 -13.86 9.16
CA PRO A 359 12.25 -14.47 9.77
C PRO A 359 13.45 -13.59 9.49
N SER A 360 14.25 -13.31 10.51
CA SER A 360 15.52 -12.59 10.30
C SER A 360 16.30 -13.35 9.21
N PRO A 361 16.84 -12.66 8.20
CA PRO A 361 17.76 -13.30 7.29
C PRO A 361 18.87 -13.91 8.16
N ASP A 362 19.11 -15.21 8.00
CA ASP A 362 20.22 -15.88 8.67
C ASP A 362 21.50 -15.09 8.35
N VAL A 363 21.94 -14.31 9.32
CA VAL A 363 23.27 -13.70 9.28
C VAL A 363 24.19 -14.89 9.49
N GLY A 364 24.59 -15.49 8.39
CA GLY A 364 25.50 -16.64 8.38
C GLY A 364 26.66 -16.38 9.35
N LYS A 365 26.79 -17.30 10.31
CA LYS A 365 27.90 -17.35 11.25
C LYS A 365 29.22 -17.59 10.51
#